data_265b0a33f9304eea2ce290d34d3c0126
#
_entry.id   265b0a33f9304eea2ce290d34d3c0126
#
_cell.length_a   1.000
_cell.length_b   1.000
_cell.length_c   1.000
_cell.angle_alpha   90.00
_cell.angle_beta   90.00
_cell.angle_gamma   90.00
#
_symmetry.space_group_name_H-M   'P 1'
#
loop_
_entity.id
_entity.type
_entity.pdbx_description
1 polymer ?
#
loop_
_entity_poly.entity_id
_entity_poly.type
_entity_poly.pdbx_seq_one_letter_code
_entity_poly.pdbx_strand_id
1 'polypeptide(L)'
;MICAGYATHTPPHCAAIGSHNENIPMTFYKTPQLQFTLDEAKDFSTAAAKKLGIPADAIISWQFEKKSLDVRHKNPKFQATLNIEIQANTSLCAQLESQGCTSPKPAAALPEFPHRACPLRIAIVGAGPAGLFAAMTLAEAGCHVDIFERGKPVQQRTRDIAALMHQAKLNPESNICFGEGGAGTFSDGKLMTRTKSQYIPLILDRFIQFGAQAHIRYENHPHIGTDRLAPLLAQMREWLESKHVHYHFETRVEDFIIESGRCLGIVVNGDKLHYDATLLAIGHSADDTFECLHHHGIVMEPKPLAIGVRVEHPQALINEIQYGKYANHPLLPPAEYAVRFNHDTLPSVFSFCMCPGGHVVPSHTTENSRVVNGMSGSKRNGKYANAALVAQIGPEAFDKDPLGGLRFIRKLEQRAARHCPPAFAPAQSMMDFLAKKTPASAPKTTYAPGTHPANLHEILPKTQAEALHTALATFDRQMHGFITREANFIGIESRTSSPIRIVRDEHFRALGMEGLYPIGEGAGYAGGITSCALDGMHAALEIAY
;
A
#
# COMPACT_ATOMS: atom_id res chain seq x y z
N MET A 1 -31.01 20.05 -13.31
CA MET A 1 -30.75 20.19 -14.76
C MET A 1 -29.44 20.92 -14.91
N ILE A 2 -28.34 20.19 -15.08
CA ILE A 2 -27.08 20.54 -15.79
C ILE A 2 -26.24 19.26 -15.74
N CYS A 3 -26.27 18.49 -16.83
CA CYS A 3 -25.32 17.43 -17.10
C CYS A 3 -24.00 18.10 -17.53
N ALA A 4 -22.98 18.02 -16.71
CA ALA A 4 -21.61 18.40 -17.09
C ALA A 4 -20.90 17.16 -17.63
N GLY A 5 -20.61 17.17 -18.94
CA GLY A 5 -19.92 16.09 -19.63
C GLY A 5 -18.49 15.93 -19.16
N TYR A 6 -18.08 14.67 -19.06
CA TYR A 6 -16.71 14.28 -18.82
C TYR A 6 -15.84 14.61 -20.04
N ALA A 7 -14.99 15.61 -19.92
CA ALA A 7 -13.96 15.92 -20.91
C ALA A 7 -12.81 14.92 -20.78
N THR A 8 -12.66 14.07 -21.79
CA THR A 8 -11.49 13.23 -21.99
C THR A 8 -10.29 14.09 -22.41
N HIS A 9 -9.30 14.21 -21.57
CA HIS A 9 -8.01 14.81 -21.96
C HIS A 9 -7.25 13.83 -22.87
N THR A 10 -7.29 14.10 -24.18
CA THR A 10 -6.36 13.56 -25.17
C THR A 10 -5.06 14.37 -25.13
N PRO A 11 -3.88 13.73 -25.23
CA PRO A 11 -2.63 14.48 -25.44
C PRO A 11 -2.56 15.05 -26.86
N PRO A 12 -1.94 16.25 -27.06
CA PRO A 12 -1.87 16.89 -28.36
C PRO A 12 -0.75 16.28 -29.19
N HIS A 13 -1.08 15.71 -30.32
CA HIS A 13 -0.30 15.68 -31.56
C HIS A 13 -1.04 14.81 -32.60
N CYS A 14 -1.84 15.46 -33.41
CA CYS A 14 -2.02 15.09 -34.82
C CYS A 14 -2.51 16.33 -35.59
N ALA A 15 -1.65 16.81 -36.47
CA ALA A 15 -1.99 17.83 -37.45
C ALA A 15 -2.99 17.24 -38.46
N ALA A 16 -4.03 18.00 -38.75
CA ALA A 16 -5.02 17.67 -39.76
C ALA A 16 -4.40 17.69 -41.17
N ILE A 17 -4.60 16.59 -41.91
CA ILE A 17 -4.59 16.59 -43.36
C ILE A 17 -5.96 16.01 -43.78
N GLY A 18 -6.78 16.83 -44.39
CA GLY A 18 -8.07 16.45 -44.89
C GLY A 18 -7.97 15.61 -46.17
N SER A 19 -8.87 14.63 -46.26
CA SER A 19 -9.54 14.21 -47.51
C SER A 19 -10.66 13.23 -47.16
N HIS A 20 -11.79 13.38 -47.80
CA HIS A 20 -12.98 12.57 -47.71
C HIS A 20 -12.68 11.06 -47.73
N ASN A 21 -13.10 10.35 -46.69
CA ASN A 21 -13.34 8.92 -46.79
C ASN A 21 -14.60 8.54 -46.00
N GLU A 22 -15.42 7.73 -46.63
CA GLU A 22 -16.67 7.17 -46.16
C GLU A 22 -16.58 6.71 -44.70
N ASN A 23 -17.67 6.83 -43.95
CA ASN A 23 -17.82 6.38 -42.56
C ASN A 23 -17.57 4.86 -42.46
N ILE A 24 -16.32 4.43 -42.46
CA ILE A 24 -15.97 3.05 -42.13
C ILE A 24 -16.11 2.91 -40.60
N PRO A 25 -16.92 2.00 -40.10
CA PRO A 25 -17.14 1.87 -38.66
C PRO A 25 -15.83 1.48 -37.95
N MET A 26 -15.55 2.15 -36.85
CA MET A 26 -14.42 1.82 -35.98
C MET A 26 -14.81 0.62 -35.10
N THR A 27 -13.88 -0.31 -34.94
CA THR A 27 -14.10 -1.51 -34.12
C THR A 27 -12.97 -1.69 -33.13
N PHE A 28 -13.34 -2.08 -31.91
CA PHE A 28 -12.39 -2.30 -30.82
C PHE A 28 -12.21 -3.80 -30.57
N TYR A 29 -10.94 -4.19 -30.39
CA TYR A 29 -10.57 -5.55 -30.02
C TYR A 29 -9.63 -5.54 -28.83
N LYS A 30 -9.86 -6.49 -27.92
CA LYS A 30 -8.92 -6.88 -26.87
C LYS A 30 -8.05 -8.02 -27.38
N THR A 31 -6.73 -7.83 -27.42
CA THR A 31 -5.79 -8.87 -27.84
C THR A 31 -5.68 -9.99 -26.81
N PRO A 32 -5.26 -11.19 -27.19
CA PRO A 32 -4.72 -12.16 -26.25
C PRO A 32 -3.48 -11.56 -25.53
N GLN A 33 -2.98 -12.26 -24.52
CA GLN A 33 -1.73 -11.86 -23.87
C GLN A 33 -0.57 -12.07 -24.84
N LEU A 34 0.07 -10.97 -25.26
CA LEU A 34 1.21 -10.96 -26.16
C LEU A 34 2.51 -10.80 -25.36
N GLN A 35 3.58 -11.44 -25.82
CA GLN A 35 4.91 -11.31 -25.23
C GLN A 35 5.79 -10.45 -26.14
N PHE A 36 6.50 -9.47 -25.54
CA PHE A 36 7.36 -8.52 -26.24
C PHE A 36 8.78 -8.57 -25.67
N THR A 37 9.76 -8.68 -26.53
CA THR A 37 11.17 -8.46 -26.17
C THR A 37 11.40 -6.98 -25.85
N LEU A 38 12.54 -6.64 -25.26
CA LEU A 38 12.87 -5.23 -24.95
C LEU A 38 12.96 -4.38 -26.24
N ASP A 39 13.39 -4.96 -27.35
CA ASP A 39 13.42 -4.23 -28.62
C ASP A 39 12.02 -4.01 -29.20
N GLU A 40 11.15 -5.00 -29.16
CA GLU A 40 9.75 -4.88 -29.57
C GLU A 40 8.97 -3.91 -28.68
N ALA A 41 9.33 -3.79 -27.40
CA ALA A 41 8.69 -2.88 -26.45
C ALA A 41 9.02 -1.40 -26.67
N LYS A 42 9.90 -1.07 -27.62
CA LYS A 42 10.11 0.30 -28.08
C LYS A 42 8.91 0.82 -28.88
N ASP A 43 8.18 -0.09 -29.55
CA ASP A 43 6.95 0.18 -30.28
C ASP A 43 5.98 -1.00 -30.14
N PHE A 44 5.14 -0.95 -29.12
CA PHE A 44 4.16 -2.00 -28.84
C PHE A 44 3.12 -2.16 -29.95
N SER A 45 2.75 -1.08 -30.64
CA SER A 45 1.73 -1.12 -31.71
C SER A 45 2.20 -1.93 -32.90
N THR A 46 3.35 -1.56 -33.48
CA THR A 46 3.94 -2.25 -34.61
C THR A 46 4.26 -3.72 -34.27
N ALA A 47 4.80 -3.96 -33.06
CA ALA A 47 5.10 -5.33 -32.64
C ALA A 47 3.83 -6.18 -32.44
N ALA A 48 2.74 -5.59 -31.92
CA ALA A 48 1.45 -6.26 -31.76
C ALA A 48 0.84 -6.60 -33.12
N ALA A 49 0.82 -5.64 -34.05
CA ALA A 49 0.34 -5.85 -35.42
C ALA A 49 1.06 -7.03 -36.09
N LYS A 50 2.40 -7.07 -36.00
CA LYS A 50 3.20 -8.18 -36.52
C LYS A 50 2.83 -9.52 -35.90
N LYS A 51 2.61 -9.59 -34.58
CA LYS A 51 2.23 -10.82 -33.86
C LYS A 51 0.81 -11.28 -34.17
N LEU A 52 -0.08 -10.35 -34.51
CA LEU A 52 -1.46 -10.59 -34.91
C LEU A 52 -1.58 -10.86 -36.42
N GLY A 53 -0.47 -10.71 -37.18
CA GLY A 53 -0.43 -10.92 -38.63
C GLY A 53 -1.16 -9.86 -39.42
N ILE A 54 -1.38 -8.65 -38.86
CA ILE A 54 -2.08 -7.55 -39.52
C ILE A 54 -1.12 -6.44 -39.94
N PRO A 55 -1.47 -5.58 -40.91
CA PRO A 55 -0.69 -4.40 -41.25
C PRO A 55 -0.51 -3.46 -40.03
N ALA A 56 0.66 -2.82 -39.91
CA ALA A 56 0.96 -1.96 -38.79
C ALA A 56 0.04 -0.72 -38.73
N ASP A 57 -0.35 -0.20 -39.87
CA ASP A 57 -1.25 0.94 -40.07
C ASP A 57 -2.73 0.59 -39.83
N ALA A 58 -3.05 -0.70 -39.71
CA ALA A 58 -4.41 -1.14 -39.35
C ALA A 58 -4.78 -0.78 -37.90
N ILE A 59 -3.79 -0.62 -37.00
CA ILE A 59 -4.02 -0.18 -35.61
C ILE A 59 -4.02 1.35 -35.57
N ILE A 60 -5.20 1.94 -35.43
CA ILE A 60 -5.39 3.41 -35.41
C ILE A 60 -5.03 3.97 -34.04
N SER A 61 -5.49 3.31 -32.98
CA SER A 61 -5.17 3.64 -31.59
C SER A 61 -5.07 2.39 -30.73
N TRP A 62 -4.39 2.50 -29.60
CA TRP A 62 -4.28 1.37 -28.68
C TRP A 62 -4.03 1.85 -27.24
N GLN A 63 -4.41 0.99 -26.28
CA GLN A 63 -4.18 1.21 -24.87
C GLN A 63 -3.82 -0.11 -24.20
N PHE A 64 -3.03 -0.07 -23.14
CA PHE A 64 -2.83 -1.24 -22.30
C PHE A 64 -4.10 -1.58 -21.52
N GLU A 65 -4.53 -2.82 -21.62
CA GLU A 65 -5.49 -3.42 -20.68
C GLU A 65 -4.75 -4.02 -19.48
N LYS A 66 -3.59 -4.66 -19.76
CA LYS A 66 -2.71 -5.22 -18.74
C LYS A 66 -1.28 -5.23 -19.25
N LYS A 67 -0.33 -4.91 -18.37
CA LYS A 67 1.11 -4.99 -18.63
C LYS A 67 1.84 -5.57 -17.43
N SER A 68 2.76 -6.48 -17.68
CA SER A 68 3.65 -7.05 -16.67
C SER A 68 5.04 -7.30 -17.25
N LEU A 69 6.04 -7.33 -16.37
CA LEU A 69 7.42 -7.67 -16.72
C LEU A 69 7.72 -9.10 -16.26
N ASP A 70 8.13 -9.95 -17.17
CA ASP A 70 8.62 -11.29 -16.89
C ASP A 70 10.15 -11.29 -16.95
N VAL A 71 10.78 -11.55 -15.80
CA VAL A 71 12.25 -11.53 -15.65
C VAL A 71 12.85 -12.92 -15.48
N ARG A 72 12.05 -13.96 -15.68
CA ARG A 72 12.52 -15.35 -15.56
C ARG A 72 13.69 -15.61 -16.50
N HIS A 73 14.65 -16.39 -16.01
CA HIS A 73 15.85 -16.76 -16.75
C HIS A 73 16.74 -15.57 -17.17
N LYS A 74 16.67 -14.44 -16.46
CA LYS A 74 17.45 -13.21 -16.76
C LYS A 74 17.30 -12.75 -18.22
N ASN A 75 16.13 -13.00 -18.82
CA ASN A 75 15.76 -12.56 -20.15
C ASN A 75 14.45 -11.74 -20.07
N PRO A 76 14.52 -10.47 -19.67
CA PRO A 76 13.34 -9.65 -19.45
C PRO A 76 12.47 -9.53 -20.71
N LYS A 77 11.17 -9.74 -20.54
CA LYS A 77 10.16 -9.57 -21.58
C LYS A 77 8.92 -8.95 -20.99
N PHE A 78 8.27 -8.06 -21.74
CA PHE A 78 6.96 -7.57 -21.36
C PHE A 78 5.89 -8.55 -21.83
N GLN A 79 4.89 -8.74 -20.97
CA GLN A 79 3.65 -9.43 -21.32
C GLN A 79 2.55 -8.39 -21.24
N ALA A 80 1.80 -8.20 -22.31
CA ALA A 80 0.74 -7.21 -22.36
C ALA A 80 -0.50 -7.74 -23.09
N THR A 81 -1.66 -7.29 -22.64
CA THR A 81 -2.93 -7.33 -23.35
C THR A 81 -3.27 -5.91 -23.74
N LEU A 82 -3.59 -5.69 -25.00
CA LEU A 82 -3.89 -4.38 -25.54
C LEU A 82 -5.37 -4.31 -25.93
N ASN A 83 -5.99 -3.16 -25.72
CA ASN A 83 -7.20 -2.77 -26.41
C ASN A 83 -6.77 -1.96 -27.63
N ILE A 84 -7.09 -2.46 -28.83
CA ILE A 84 -6.73 -1.85 -30.12
C ILE A 84 -8.00 -1.38 -30.82
N GLU A 85 -7.91 -0.25 -31.47
CA GLU A 85 -8.93 0.32 -32.34
C GLU A 85 -8.48 0.15 -33.78
N ILE A 86 -9.33 -0.42 -34.62
CA ILE A 86 -9.06 -0.66 -36.03
C ILE A 86 -10.19 -0.10 -36.90
N GLN A 87 -9.84 0.21 -38.15
CA GLN A 87 -10.84 0.46 -39.17
C GLN A 87 -11.44 -0.88 -39.62
N ALA A 88 -12.74 -1.05 -39.43
CA ALA A 88 -13.39 -2.34 -39.64
C ALA A 88 -13.41 -2.74 -41.12
N ASN A 89 -12.84 -3.91 -41.45
CA ASN A 89 -13.15 -4.63 -42.65
C ASN A 89 -13.33 -6.12 -42.31
N THR A 90 -14.17 -6.83 -43.05
CA THR A 90 -14.56 -8.21 -42.74
C THR A 90 -13.35 -9.18 -42.68
N SER A 91 -12.38 -9.01 -43.53
CA SER A 91 -11.17 -9.85 -43.56
C SER A 91 -10.30 -9.64 -42.34
N LEU A 92 -10.08 -8.36 -41.95
CA LEU A 92 -9.26 -7.99 -40.78
C LEU A 92 -9.91 -8.42 -39.47
N CYS A 93 -11.22 -8.25 -39.34
CA CYS A 93 -11.99 -8.71 -38.18
C CYS A 93 -11.89 -10.24 -38.01
N ALA A 94 -12.14 -11.00 -39.07
CA ALA A 94 -12.02 -12.46 -39.05
C ALA A 94 -10.60 -12.93 -38.70
N GLN A 95 -9.57 -12.24 -39.18
CA GLN A 95 -8.18 -12.52 -38.84
C GLN A 95 -7.90 -12.29 -37.36
N LEU A 96 -8.31 -11.15 -36.81
CA LEU A 96 -8.13 -10.85 -35.39
C LEU A 96 -8.84 -11.86 -34.48
N GLU A 97 -10.06 -12.23 -34.82
CA GLU A 97 -10.82 -13.27 -34.10
C GLU A 97 -10.12 -14.62 -34.14
N SER A 98 -9.56 -15.01 -35.29
CA SER A 98 -8.79 -16.23 -35.43
C SER A 98 -7.50 -16.24 -34.60
N GLN A 99 -6.93 -15.07 -34.30
CA GLN A 99 -5.77 -14.89 -33.41
C GLN A 99 -6.17 -14.79 -31.92
N GLY A 100 -7.45 -14.99 -31.61
CA GLY A 100 -7.94 -14.96 -30.23
C GLY A 100 -8.22 -13.55 -29.68
N CYS A 101 -8.33 -12.55 -30.55
CA CYS A 101 -8.83 -11.24 -30.16
C CYS A 101 -10.34 -11.34 -29.89
N THR A 102 -10.82 -10.57 -28.92
CA THR A 102 -12.22 -10.54 -28.51
C THR A 102 -12.71 -9.11 -28.42
N SER A 103 -14.02 -8.89 -28.51
CA SER A 103 -14.58 -7.57 -28.20
C SER A 103 -14.24 -7.19 -26.77
N PRO A 104 -13.82 -5.95 -26.50
CA PRO A 104 -13.60 -5.47 -25.14
C PRO A 104 -14.91 -5.62 -24.34
N LYS A 105 -14.79 -6.11 -23.11
CA LYS A 105 -15.94 -6.08 -22.21
C LYS A 105 -16.26 -4.63 -21.87
N PRO A 106 -17.55 -4.23 -21.87
CA PRO A 106 -17.92 -2.92 -21.36
C PRO A 106 -17.34 -2.76 -19.95
N ALA A 107 -16.88 -1.55 -19.62
CA ALA A 107 -16.51 -1.23 -18.26
C ALA A 107 -17.70 -1.61 -17.36
N ALA A 108 -17.42 -2.30 -16.25
CA ALA A 108 -18.48 -2.60 -15.30
C ALA A 108 -19.13 -1.27 -14.90
N ALA A 109 -20.46 -1.22 -15.00
CA ALA A 109 -21.18 -0.04 -14.51
C ALA A 109 -20.76 0.19 -13.06
N LEU A 110 -20.44 1.44 -12.74
CA LEU A 110 -20.22 1.81 -11.36
C LEU A 110 -21.48 1.48 -10.57
N PRO A 111 -21.37 0.90 -9.37
CA PRO A 111 -22.57 0.69 -8.56
C PRO A 111 -23.25 2.04 -8.35
N GLU A 112 -24.56 2.07 -8.57
CA GLU A 112 -25.37 3.21 -8.13
C GLU A 112 -25.35 3.20 -6.61
N PHE A 113 -24.86 4.29 -6.02
CA PHE A 113 -24.90 4.44 -4.58
C PHE A 113 -26.34 4.79 -4.16
N PRO A 114 -26.92 4.06 -3.20
CA PRO A 114 -28.28 4.34 -2.74
C PRO A 114 -28.32 5.74 -2.13
N HIS A 115 -29.28 6.56 -2.59
CA HIS A 115 -29.50 7.87 -2.01
C HIS A 115 -30.55 7.75 -0.91
N ARG A 116 -30.17 7.96 0.34
CA ARG A 116 -31.08 7.89 1.48
C ARG A 116 -31.99 9.12 1.55
N ALA A 117 -33.27 8.88 1.79
CA ALA A 117 -34.26 9.95 2.03
C ALA A 117 -34.00 10.68 3.36
N CYS A 118 -33.36 10.01 4.35
CA CYS A 118 -33.00 10.58 5.65
C CYS A 118 -31.48 10.38 5.86
N PRO A 119 -30.68 11.44 5.79
CA PRO A 119 -29.23 11.35 5.96
C PRO A 119 -28.84 10.86 7.36
N LEU A 120 -27.95 9.86 7.43
CA LEU A 120 -27.35 9.45 8.70
C LEU A 120 -26.17 10.39 9.03
N ARG A 121 -25.96 10.60 10.32
CA ARG A 121 -24.74 11.25 10.85
C ARG A 121 -23.72 10.19 11.18
N ILE A 122 -22.58 10.23 10.52
CA ILE A 122 -21.54 9.20 10.59
C ILE A 122 -20.24 9.79 11.11
N ALA A 123 -19.68 9.18 12.14
CA ALA A 123 -18.31 9.44 12.57
C ALA A 123 -17.34 8.43 11.94
N ILE A 124 -16.24 8.91 11.39
CA ILE A 124 -15.13 8.06 10.91
C ILE A 124 -13.89 8.40 11.74
N VAL A 125 -13.34 7.42 12.44
CA VAL A 125 -12.15 7.57 13.27
C VAL A 125 -10.92 7.13 12.47
N GLY A 126 -10.18 8.09 11.95
CA GLY A 126 -8.98 7.92 11.13
C GLY A 126 -9.17 8.27 9.66
N ALA A 127 -8.24 9.08 9.13
CA ALA A 127 -8.19 9.55 7.73
C ALA A 127 -7.22 8.74 6.85
N GLY A 128 -7.06 7.44 7.14
CA GLY A 128 -6.34 6.49 6.27
C GLY A 128 -7.19 6.02 5.09
N PRO A 129 -6.66 5.13 4.21
CA PRO A 129 -7.37 4.68 3.01
C PRO A 129 -8.76 4.10 3.29
N ALA A 130 -8.93 3.35 4.39
CA ALA A 130 -10.25 2.82 4.77
C ALA A 130 -11.25 3.93 5.11
N GLY A 131 -10.85 4.90 5.94
CA GLY A 131 -11.71 6.02 6.31
C GLY A 131 -12.04 6.92 5.13
N LEU A 132 -11.05 7.24 4.28
CA LEU A 132 -11.25 8.11 3.12
C LEU A 132 -12.21 7.51 2.08
N PHE A 133 -12.07 6.22 1.75
CA PHE A 133 -12.98 5.57 0.80
C PHE A 133 -14.36 5.29 1.39
N ALA A 134 -14.45 5.03 2.70
CA ALA A 134 -15.73 4.99 3.39
C ALA A 134 -16.42 6.36 3.33
N ALA A 135 -15.70 7.46 3.62
CA ALA A 135 -16.24 8.81 3.54
C ALA A 135 -16.74 9.17 2.14
N MET A 136 -15.98 8.80 1.07
CA MET A 136 -16.41 9.03 -0.32
C MET A 136 -17.73 8.32 -0.60
N THR A 137 -17.83 7.05 -0.24
CA THR A 137 -19.02 6.23 -0.48
C THR A 137 -20.23 6.77 0.28
N LEU A 138 -20.07 7.12 1.55
CA LEU A 138 -21.15 7.66 2.39
C LEU A 138 -21.60 9.05 1.95
N ALA A 139 -20.67 9.91 1.54
CA ALA A 139 -20.99 11.24 1.03
C ALA A 139 -21.76 11.16 -0.30
N GLU A 140 -21.40 10.23 -1.20
CA GLU A 140 -22.14 9.97 -2.45
C GLU A 140 -23.53 9.38 -2.17
N ALA A 141 -23.70 8.65 -1.05
CA ALA A 141 -24.99 8.16 -0.58
C ALA A 141 -25.84 9.22 0.16
N GLY A 142 -25.32 10.45 0.32
CA GLY A 142 -26.03 11.58 0.94
C GLY A 142 -25.96 11.60 2.46
N CYS A 143 -25.06 10.86 3.10
CA CYS A 143 -24.85 10.90 4.56
C CYS A 143 -24.07 12.15 4.99
N HIS A 144 -24.28 12.59 6.24
CA HIS A 144 -23.43 13.58 6.89
C HIS A 144 -22.23 12.89 7.53
N VAL A 145 -21.03 13.23 7.11
CA VAL A 145 -19.81 12.54 7.51
C VAL A 145 -18.85 13.50 8.20
N ASP A 146 -18.42 13.12 9.39
CA ASP A 146 -17.33 13.76 10.15
C ASP A 146 -16.15 12.79 10.25
N ILE A 147 -14.95 13.21 9.80
CA ILE A 147 -13.71 12.45 9.91
C ILE A 147 -12.87 13.03 11.05
N PHE A 148 -12.54 12.19 12.02
CA PHE A 148 -11.68 12.52 13.15
C PHE A 148 -10.30 11.92 12.93
N GLU A 149 -9.29 12.79 12.72
CA GLU A 149 -7.89 12.39 12.53
C GLU A 149 -7.03 12.99 13.64
N ARG A 150 -6.32 12.13 14.39
CA ARG A 150 -5.47 12.56 15.49
C ARG A 150 -4.30 13.42 15.06
N GLY A 151 -3.79 13.16 13.84
CA GLY A 151 -2.66 13.89 13.27
C GLY A 151 -3.08 15.07 12.42
N LYS A 152 -2.10 15.63 11.74
CA LYS A 152 -2.24 16.86 10.96
C LYS A 152 -2.62 16.60 9.49
N PRO A 153 -3.13 17.63 8.78
CA PRO A 153 -3.23 17.61 7.32
C PRO A 153 -1.88 17.32 6.68
N VAL A 154 -1.89 16.67 5.51
CA VAL A 154 -0.68 16.11 4.90
C VAL A 154 0.45 17.12 4.68
N GLN A 155 0.15 18.38 4.38
CA GLN A 155 1.15 19.44 4.20
C GLN A 155 1.89 19.76 5.52
N GLN A 156 1.18 19.81 6.64
CA GLN A 156 1.77 20.06 7.96
C GLN A 156 2.45 18.80 8.49
N ARG A 157 1.84 17.62 8.29
CA ARG A 157 2.40 16.32 8.62
C ARG A 157 3.76 16.09 7.93
N THR A 158 3.93 16.52 6.67
CA THR A 158 5.21 16.44 5.97
C THR A 158 6.32 17.20 6.71
N ARG A 159 5.99 18.33 7.36
CA ARG A 159 6.96 19.09 8.18
C ARG A 159 7.33 18.32 9.46
N ASP A 160 6.37 17.68 10.11
CA ASP A 160 6.64 16.85 11.30
C ASP A 160 7.54 15.65 10.94
N ILE A 161 7.30 15.02 9.78
CA ILE A 161 8.16 13.95 9.26
C ILE A 161 9.58 14.46 8.97
N ALA A 162 9.72 15.62 8.35
CA ALA A 162 11.04 16.21 8.12
C ALA A 162 11.76 16.55 9.45
N ALA A 163 11.04 17.03 10.46
CA ALA A 163 11.58 17.26 11.80
C ALA A 163 12.05 15.96 12.46
N LEU A 164 11.27 14.87 12.33
CA LEU A 164 11.67 13.55 12.83
C LEU A 164 12.93 13.03 12.12
N MET A 165 13.01 13.16 10.80
CA MET A 165 14.11 12.64 10.00
C MET A 165 15.42 13.41 10.17
N HIS A 166 15.36 14.74 10.33
CA HIS A 166 16.55 15.59 10.32
C HIS A 166 16.91 16.24 11.66
N GLN A 167 15.95 16.30 12.59
CA GLN A 167 16.12 16.94 13.90
C GLN A 167 15.84 15.97 15.06
N ALA A 168 15.51 14.72 14.77
CA ALA A 168 15.16 13.70 15.76
C ALA A 168 13.94 14.10 16.65
N LYS A 169 13.07 14.99 16.15
CA LYS A 169 11.92 15.51 16.89
C LYS A 169 10.67 14.76 16.48
N LEU A 170 10.21 13.84 17.34
CA LEU A 170 8.97 13.10 17.15
C LEU A 170 7.76 13.96 17.59
N ASN A 171 6.73 13.99 16.75
CA ASN A 171 5.38 14.36 17.15
C ASN A 171 4.58 13.06 17.37
N PRO A 172 4.17 12.71 18.58
CA PRO A 172 3.47 11.44 18.86
C PRO A 172 2.10 11.34 18.17
N GLU A 173 1.45 12.46 17.87
CA GLU A 173 0.14 12.50 17.21
C GLU A 173 0.24 12.74 15.70
N SER A 174 1.40 13.18 15.16
CA SER A 174 1.59 13.45 13.73
C SER A 174 2.95 12.94 13.25
N ASN A 175 2.98 11.74 12.65
CA ASN A 175 4.21 11.02 12.31
C ASN A 175 3.97 10.08 11.10
N ILE A 176 4.84 9.09 10.90
CA ILE A 176 4.70 8.11 9.79
C ILE A 176 3.41 7.27 9.91
N CYS A 177 2.89 7.04 11.13
CA CYS A 177 1.68 6.22 11.34
C CYS A 177 0.40 7.05 11.39
N PHE A 178 0.45 8.27 11.94
CA PHE A 178 -0.69 9.13 12.21
C PHE A 178 -0.69 10.40 11.36
N GLY A 179 -1.87 10.84 10.96
CA GLY A 179 -2.13 11.99 10.11
C GLY A 179 -2.83 11.60 8.81
N GLU A 180 -3.25 12.61 8.06
CA GLU A 180 -3.98 12.45 6.80
C GLU A 180 -3.33 11.44 5.85
N GLY A 181 -4.13 10.50 5.35
CA GLY A 181 -3.71 9.38 4.50
C GLY A 181 -3.14 8.18 5.25
N GLY A 182 -3.00 8.24 6.59
CA GLY A 182 -2.51 7.14 7.42
C GLY A 182 -1.06 6.74 7.11
N ALA A 183 -0.66 5.54 7.53
CA ALA A 183 0.71 5.03 7.35
C ALA A 183 1.11 4.85 5.87
N GLY A 184 0.14 4.71 4.96
CA GLY A 184 0.39 4.55 3.53
C GLY A 184 1.00 5.78 2.84
N THR A 185 0.81 6.99 3.38
CA THR A 185 1.28 8.26 2.80
C THR A 185 2.79 8.32 2.61
N PHE A 186 3.54 7.83 3.59
CA PHE A 186 5.01 7.82 3.59
C PHE A 186 5.55 6.41 3.35
N SER A 187 5.08 5.77 2.29
CA SER A 187 5.47 4.44 1.82
C SER A 187 5.84 4.48 0.32
N ASP A 188 6.06 3.33 -0.29
CA ASP A 188 6.20 3.19 -1.76
C ASP A 188 4.85 3.41 -2.49
N GLY A 189 3.73 3.37 -1.75
CA GLY A 189 2.40 3.55 -2.34
C GLY A 189 1.97 2.39 -3.23
N LYS A 190 2.34 1.15 -2.88
CA LYS A 190 1.91 -0.06 -3.60
C LYS A 190 0.40 -0.23 -3.55
N LEU A 191 -0.18 -0.49 -4.71
CA LEU A 191 -1.63 -0.68 -4.87
C LEU A 191 -2.01 -2.14 -5.14
N MET A 192 -1.03 -3.04 -5.26
CA MET A 192 -1.31 -4.45 -5.48
C MET A 192 -2.03 -5.05 -4.27
N THR A 193 -3.10 -5.78 -4.52
CA THR A 193 -3.85 -6.54 -3.51
C THR A 193 -4.08 -7.96 -3.98
N ARG A 194 -4.17 -8.90 -3.04
CA ARG A 194 -4.61 -10.28 -3.30
C ARG A 194 -6.12 -10.43 -3.23
N THR A 195 -6.82 -9.43 -2.73
CA THR A 195 -8.29 -9.42 -2.68
C THR A 195 -8.84 -9.30 -4.09
N LYS A 196 -9.84 -10.10 -4.40
CA LYS A 196 -10.58 -10.01 -5.67
C LYS A 196 -11.87 -9.22 -5.41
N SER A 197 -12.09 -8.14 -6.14
CA SER A 197 -13.31 -7.34 -6.06
C SER A 197 -13.54 -6.61 -7.38
N GLN A 198 -14.81 -6.48 -7.76
CA GLN A 198 -15.24 -5.67 -8.91
C GLN A 198 -15.00 -4.16 -8.70
N TYR A 199 -14.77 -3.73 -7.46
CA TYR A 199 -14.54 -2.31 -7.12
C TYR A 199 -13.07 -1.89 -7.21
N ILE A 200 -12.12 -2.80 -7.46
CA ILE A 200 -10.70 -2.43 -7.63
C ILE A 200 -10.51 -1.41 -8.75
N PRO A 201 -11.10 -1.58 -9.95
CA PRO A 201 -10.99 -0.56 -11.00
C PRO A 201 -11.48 0.82 -10.54
N LEU A 202 -12.60 0.89 -9.82
CA LEU A 202 -13.13 2.15 -9.28
C LEU A 202 -12.15 2.82 -8.32
N ILE A 203 -11.51 2.05 -7.43
CA ILE A 203 -10.51 2.59 -6.50
C ILE A 203 -9.31 3.17 -7.27
N LEU A 204 -8.82 2.46 -8.30
CA LEU A 204 -7.72 2.94 -9.14
C LEU A 204 -8.14 4.20 -9.92
N ASP A 205 -9.36 4.26 -10.43
CA ASP A 205 -9.91 5.42 -11.13
C ASP A 205 -10.05 6.62 -10.22
N ARG A 206 -10.44 6.44 -8.96
CA ARG A 206 -10.44 7.51 -7.96
C ARG A 206 -9.03 8.06 -7.71
N PHE A 207 -8.02 7.19 -7.57
CA PHE A 207 -6.65 7.66 -7.45
C PHE A 207 -6.18 8.43 -8.69
N ILE A 208 -6.55 7.99 -9.90
CA ILE A 208 -6.24 8.71 -11.14
C ILE A 208 -6.97 10.06 -11.20
N GLN A 209 -8.23 10.11 -10.80
CA GLN A 209 -9.01 11.35 -10.69
C GLN A 209 -8.30 12.38 -9.81
N PHE A 210 -7.63 11.94 -8.74
CA PHE A 210 -6.91 12.79 -7.80
C PHE A 210 -5.40 12.90 -8.09
N GLY A 211 -4.98 12.63 -9.34
CA GLY A 211 -3.64 12.93 -9.84
C GLY A 211 -2.64 11.77 -9.83
N ALA A 212 -3.07 10.54 -9.54
CA ALA A 212 -2.22 9.39 -9.81
C ALA A 212 -2.05 9.17 -11.32
N GLN A 213 -0.92 8.58 -11.71
CA GLN A 213 -0.65 8.31 -13.14
C GLN A 213 -1.54 7.18 -13.66
N ALA A 214 -2.03 7.30 -14.89
CA ALA A 214 -2.95 6.34 -15.50
C ALA A 214 -2.39 4.90 -15.62
N HIS A 215 -1.06 4.73 -15.59
CA HIS A 215 -0.43 3.42 -15.68
C HIS A 215 -0.78 2.49 -14.51
N ILE A 216 -1.20 3.01 -13.36
CA ILE A 216 -1.63 2.18 -12.22
C ILE A 216 -2.82 1.28 -12.56
N ARG A 217 -3.60 1.64 -13.59
CA ARG A 217 -4.76 0.87 -14.05
C ARG A 217 -4.38 -0.46 -14.69
N TYR A 218 -3.25 -0.52 -15.38
CA TYR A 218 -2.87 -1.67 -16.20
C TYR A 218 -1.57 -2.36 -15.77
N GLU A 219 -0.74 -1.75 -14.94
CA GLU A 219 0.48 -2.40 -14.45
C GLU A 219 0.18 -3.48 -13.42
N ASN A 220 0.92 -4.59 -13.49
CA ASN A 220 0.73 -5.71 -12.56
C ASN A 220 1.18 -5.38 -11.13
N HIS A 221 2.18 -4.50 -10.97
CA HIS A 221 2.69 -4.00 -9.69
C HIS A 221 2.54 -2.47 -9.61
N PRO A 222 1.29 -1.96 -9.57
CA PRO A 222 1.06 -0.53 -9.57
C PRO A 222 1.51 0.11 -8.27
N HIS A 223 2.11 1.30 -8.36
CA HIS A 223 2.51 2.11 -7.22
C HIS A 223 2.36 3.60 -7.54
N ILE A 224 2.21 4.42 -6.51
CA ILE A 224 2.07 5.88 -6.66
C ILE A 224 3.39 6.59 -6.33
N GLY A 225 4.07 6.19 -5.27
CA GLY A 225 5.26 6.84 -4.72
C GLY A 225 4.94 7.92 -3.69
N THR A 226 5.78 8.02 -2.66
CA THR A 226 5.55 8.92 -1.52
C THR A 226 5.48 10.40 -1.93
N ASP A 227 6.23 10.81 -2.96
CA ASP A 227 6.24 12.18 -3.49
C ASP A 227 4.92 12.60 -4.16
N ARG A 228 4.11 11.64 -4.61
CA ARG A 228 2.82 11.88 -5.26
C ARG A 228 1.62 11.65 -4.36
N LEU A 229 1.80 10.91 -3.27
CA LEU A 229 0.70 10.62 -2.34
C LEU A 229 0.23 11.87 -1.60
N ALA A 230 1.14 12.74 -1.15
CA ALA A 230 0.76 13.95 -0.41
C ALA A 230 -0.12 14.93 -1.25
N PRO A 231 0.24 15.33 -2.48
CA PRO A 231 -0.64 16.16 -3.30
C PRO A 231 -1.96 15.46 -3.68
N LEU A 232 -1.94 14.13 -3.89
CA LEU A 232 -3.14 13.35 -4.18
C LEU A 232 -4.13 13.40 -3.01
N LEU A 233 -3.65 13.20 -1.78
CA LEU A 233 -4.49 13.26 -0.57
C LEU A 233 -5.10 14.65 -0.36
N ALA A 234 -4.36 15.71 -0.65
CA ALA A 234 -4.91 17.06 -0.60
C ALA A 234 -6.10 17.25 -1.57
N GLN A 235 -6.00 16.74 -2.80
CA GLN A 235 -7.09 16.78 -3.77
C GLN A 235 -8.28 15.89 -3.34
N MET A 236 -8.02 14.72 -2.72
CA MET A 236 -9.08 13.89 -2.14
C MET A 236 -9.84 14.64 -1.05
N ARG A 237 -9.13 15.34 -0.16
CA ARG A 237 -9.75 16.13 0.89
C ARG A 237 -10.58 17.28 0.32
N GLU A 238 -10.05 18.07 -0.61
CA GLU A 238 -10.78 19.15 -1.29
C GLU A 238 -12.09 18.64 -1.92
N TRP A 239 -12.04 17.46 -2.55
CA TRP A 239 -13.23 16.84 -3.11
C TRP A 239 -14.23 16.43 -2.02
N LEU A 240 -13.79 15.81 -0.92
CA LEU A 240 -14.65 15.40 0.19
C LEU A 240 -15.29 16.63 0.89
N GLU A 241 -14.51 17.69 1.11
CA GLU A 241 -15.02 18.96 1.65
C GLU A 241 -16.07 19.58 0.72
N SER A 242 -15.90 19.48 -0.60
CA SER A 242 -16.92 19.91 -1.59
C SER A 242 -18.20 19.09 -1.53
N LYS A 243 -18.18 17.91 -0.91
CA LYS A 243 -19.30 17.02 -0.62
C LYS A 243 -19.83 17.17 0.81
N HIS A 244 -19.45 18.25 1.50
CA HIS A 244 -19.84 18.54 2.87
C HIS A 244 -19.38 17.50 3.91
N VAL A 245 -18.26 16.81 3.65
CA VAL A 245 -17.56 16.02 4.65
C VAL A 245 -16.71 16.95 5.51
N HIS A 246 -16.83 16.85 6.82
CA HIS A 246 -16.07 17.68 7.74
C HIS A 246 -14.86 16.94 8.29
N TYR A 247 -13.69 17.56 8.24
CA TYR A 247 -12.45 17.04 8.83
C TYR A 247 -12.15 17.70 10.16
N HIS A 248 -11.90 16.89 11.17
CA HIS A 248 -11.42 17.29 12.49
C HIS A 248 -9.99 16.78 12.65
N PHE A 249 -9.02 17.56 12.19
CA PHE A 249 -7.60 17.27 12.37
C PHE A 249 -7.12 17.60 13.77
N GLU A 250 -5.97 17.02 14.18
CA GLU A 250 -5.39 17.17 15.52
C GLU A 250 -6.42 16.82 16.62
N THR A 251 -7.31 15.88 16.28
CA THR A 251 -8.48 15.53 17.10
C THR A 251 -8.50 14.03 17.33
N ARG A 252 -7.96 13.62 18.47
CA ARG A 252 -7.96 12.23 18.90
C ARG A 252 -9.31 11.85 19.51
N VAL A 253 -9.92 10.78 19.07
CA VAL A 253 -11.05 10.16 19.75
C VAL A 253 -10.52 9.47 21.00
N GLU A 254 -11.02 9.88 22.15
CA GLU A 254 -10.53 9.46 23.47
C GLU A 254 -11.33 8.28 24.02
N ASP A 255 -12.62 8.23 23.69
CA ASP A 255 -13.53 7.22 24.21
C ASP A 255 -14.76 7.07 23.29
N PHE A 256 -15.61 6.09 23.58
CA PHE A 256 -16.85 5.79 22.86
C PHE A 256 -18.04 5.85 23.79
N ILE A 257 -19.18 6.37 23.29
CA ILE A 257 -20.43 6.41 24.04
C ILE A 257 -21.14 5.07 23.79
N ILE A 258 -21.03 4.15 24.74
CA ILE A 258 -21.59 2.81 24.63
C ILE A 258 -22.66 2.61 25.69
N GLU A 259 -23.89 2.28 25.25
CA GLU A 259 -25.03 2.00 26.12
C GLU A 259 -25.78 0.77 25.60
N SER A 260 -26.03 -0.20 26.47
CA SER A 260 -26.85 -1.39 26.19
C SER A 260 -26.46 -2.14 24.89
N GLY A 261 -25.16 -2.29 24.62
CA GLY A 261 -24.67 -3.01 23.40
C GLY A 261 -24.74 -2.16 22.13
N ARG A 262 -24.86 -0.84 22.25
CA ARG A 262 -24.90 0.08 21.11
C ARG A 262 -23.89 1.21 21.30
N CYS A 263 -23.13 1.51 20.26
CA CYS A 263 -22.30 2.70 20.15
C CYS A 263 -23.14 3.86 19.63
N LEU A 264 -23.30 4.88 20.46
CA LEU A 264 -24.10 6.08 20.19
C LEU A 264 -23.25 7.26 19.73
N GLY A 265 -21.91 7.09 19.68
CA GLY A 265 -20.99 8.14 19.28
C GLY A 265 -19.61 8.03 19.94
N ILE A 266 -18.93 9.15 19.98
CA ILE A 266 -17.53 9.27 20.40
C ILE A 266 -17.36 10.36 21.46
N VAL A 267 -16.22 10.32 22.17
CA VAL A 267 -15.76 11.36 23.07
C VAL A 267 -14.50 12.00 22.53
N VAL A 268 -14.51 13.33 22.45
CA VAL A 268 -13.40 14.14 21.93
C VAL A 268 -13.21 15.34 22.85
N ASN A 269 -12.00 15.53 23.38
CA ASN A 269 -11.68 16.61 24.34
C ASN A 269 -12.64 16.67 25.55
N GLY A 270 -13.15 15.49 25.96
CA GLY A 270 -14.14 15.35 27.02
C GLY A 270 -15.60 15.60 26.59
N ASP A 271 -15.85 16.08 25.39
CA ASP A 271 -17.21 16.33 24.86
C ASP A 271 -17.78 15.04 24.22
N LYS A 272 -19.07 14.78 24.49
CA LYS A 272 -19.83 13.67 23.92
C LYS A 272 -20.49 14.08 22.61
N LEU A 273 -20.10 13.45 21.50
CA LEU A 273 -20.65 13.68 20.16
C LEU A 273 -21.45 12.45 19.73
N HIS A 274 -22.74 12.65 19.45
CA HIS A 274 -23.64 11.57 19.07
C HIS A 274 -23.71 11.38 17.56
N TYR A 275 -23.65 10.10 17.11
CA TYR A 275 -23.70 9.66 15.71
C TYR A 275 -24.59 8.43 15.57
N ASP A 276 -25.16 8.24 14.39
CA ASP A 276 -25.95 7.05 14.05
C ASP A 276 -25.06 5.81 13.84
N ALA A 277 -23.84 6.04 13.36
CA ALA A 277 -22.81 5.00 13.21
C ALA A 277 -21.40 5.58 13.36
N THR A 278 -20.49 4.74 13.87
CA THR A 278 -19.06 5.07 14.05
C THR A 278 -18.21 4.01 13.31
N LEU A 279 -17.40 4.44 12.35
CA LEU A 279 -16.45 3.57 11.64
C LEU A 279 -15.06 3.72 12.26
N LEU A 280 -14.43 2.58 12.63
CA LEU A 280 -13.10 2.52 13.23
C LEU A 280 -12.05 2.25 12.16
N ALA A 281 -11.50 3.30 11.55
CA ALA A 281 -10.42 3.24 10.55
C ALA A 281 -9.04 3.57 11.15
N ILE A 282 -8.78 3.12 12.38
CA ILE A 282 -7.71 3.56 13.28
C ILE A 282 -6.29 3.15 12.88
N GLY A 283 -6.12 2.25 11.90
CA GLY A 283 -4.81 1.70 11.52
C GLY A 283 -4.20 0.80 12.59
N HIS A 284 -3.01 0.27 12.30
CA HIS A 284 -2.36 -0.75 13.15
C HIS A 284 -1.61 -0.21 14.38
N SER A 285 -1.50 1.12 14.55
CA SER A 285 -0.62 1.73 15.57
C SER A 285 -1.35 2.50 16.66
N ALA A 286 -2.68 2.52 16.68
CA ALA A 286 -3.50 3.22 17.65
C ALA A 286 -3.66 2.40 18.95
N ASP A 287 -2.55 2.19 19.65
CA ASP A 287 -2.46 1.34 20.85
C ASP A 287 -3.48 1.75 21.92
N ASP A 288 -3.60 3.06 22.16
CA ASP A 288 -4.55 3.67 23.10
C ASP A 288 -6.01 3.37 22.75
N THR A 289 -6.35 3.41 21.45
CA THR A 289 -7.71 3.10 20.99
C THR A 289 -8.01 1.61 21.16
N PHE A 290 -7.05 0.71 20.90
CA PHE A 290 -7.25 -0.72 21.17
C PHE A 290 -7.45 -1.01 22.66
N GLU A 291 -6.70 -0.33 23.55
CA GLU A 291 -6.87 -0.46 25.00
C GLU A 291 -8.25 0.06 25.44
N CYS A 292 -8.70 1.18 24.90
CA CYS A 292 -10.03 1.74 25.14
C CYS A 292 -11.15 0.78 24.71
N LEU A 293 -11.09 0.25 23.48
CA LEU A 293 -12.06 -0.70 22.97
C LEU A 293 -12.10 -2.00 23.79
N HIS A 294 -10.94 -2.47 24.24
CA HIS A 294 -10.84 -3.64 25.13
C HIS A 294 -11.50 -3.39 26.47
N HIS A 295 -11.32 -2.19 27.04
CA HIS A 295 -11.98 -1.78 28.28
C HIS A 295 -13.51 -1.78 28.17
N HIS A 296 -14.05 -1.41 27.01
CA HIS A 296 -15.47 -1.50 26.71
C HIS A 296 -15.98 -2.92 26.40
N GLY A 297 -15.11 -3.93 26.48
CA GLY A 297 -15.50 -5.33 26.24
C GLY A 297 -15.73 -5.66 24.76
N ILE A 298 -15.22 -4.84 23.82
CA ILE A 298 -15.28 -5.15 22.39
C ILE A 298 -14.50 -6.44 22.12
N VAL A 299 -15.13 -7.37 21.42
CA VAL A 299 -14.55 -8.69 21.15
C VAL A 299 -13.35 -8.55 20.21
N MET A 300 -12.20 -9.00 20.69
CA MET A 300 -10.93 -8.96 19.95
C MET A 300 -10.22 -10.31 20.01
N GLU A 301 -9.43 -10.60 18.97
CA GLU A 301 -8.59 -11.78 18.87
C GLU A 301 -7.14 -11.41 18.57
N PRO A 302 -6.14 -12.09 19.16
CA PRO A 302 -4.76 -11.92 18.79
C PRO A 302 -4.51 -12.48 17.38
N LYS A 303 -3.69 -11.79 16.61
CA LYS A 303 -3.28 -12.22 15.26
C LYS A 303 -1.81 -12.60 15.21
N PRO A 304 -1.44 -13.53 14.30
CA PRO A 304 -0.05 -13.77 13.99
C PRO A 304 0.65 -12.49 13.53
N LEU A 305 1.92 -12.36 13.88
CA LEU A 305 2.80 -11.26 13.53
C LEU A 305 3.95 -11.74 12.64
N ALA A 306 4.65 -10.79 12.04
CA ALA A 306 5.95 -11.02 11.44
C ALA A 306 6.86 -9.86 11.85
N ILE A 307 8.01 -10.20 12.42
CA ILE A 307 8.98 -9.26 12.96
C ILE A 307 10.37 -9.56 12.45
N GLY A 308 11.21 -8.53 12.35
CA GLY A 308 12.57 -8.71 11.88
C GLY A 308 13.34 -7.41 11.72
N VAL A 309 13.98 -7.27 10.59
CA VAL A 309 14.87 -6.15 10.28
C VAL A 309 14.60 -5.62 8.88
N ARG A 310 15.00 -4.40 8.61
CA ARG A 310 15.06 -3.87 7.26
C ARG A 310 16.44 -4.09 6.68
N VAL A 311 16.52 -4.74 5.50
CA VAL A 311 17.78 -4.90 4.76
C VAL A 311 17.88 -3.82 3.68
N GLU A 312 19.05 -3.22 3.56
CA GLU A 312 19.41 -2.38 2.41
C GLU A 312 20.48 -3.07 1.56
N HIS A 313 20.24 -3.03 0.24
CA HIS A 313 21.22 -3.42 -0.78
C HIS A 313 21.45 -2.27 -1.77
N PRO A 314 22.59 -2.13 -2.42
CA PRO A 314 22.72 -1.27 -3.58
C PRO A 314 21.68 -1.66 -4.65
N GLN A 315 20.91 -0.69 -5.16
CA GLN A 315 19.90 -0.98 -6.19
C GLN A 315 20.52 -1.57 -7.46
N ALA A 316 21.73 -1.12 -7.82
CA ALA A 316 22.47 -1.66 -8.96
C ALA A 316 22.72 -3.16 -8.83
N LEU A 317 23.11 -3.63 -7.64
CA LEU A 317 23.28 -5.07 -7.38
C LEU A 317 21.98 -5.85 -7.57
N ILE A 318 20.86 -5.31 -7.06
CA ILE A 318 19.56 -5.97 -7.24
C ILE A 318 19.15 -6.01 -8.72
N ASN A 319 19.42 -4.93 -9.48
CA ASN A 319 19.21 -4.92 -10.93
C ASN A 319 20.05 -6.00 -11.64
N GLU A 320 21.32 -6.14 -11.26
CA GLU A 320 22.22 -7.17 -11.84
C GLU A 320 21.75 -8.60 -11.52
N ILE A 321 21.33 -8.84 -10.27
CA ILE A 321 20.80 -10.14 -9.86
C ILE A 321 19.56 -10.51 -10.67
N GLN A 322 18.62 -9.57 -10.86
CA GLN A 322 17.35 -9.82 -11.52
C GLN A 322 17.44 -9.79 -13.04
N TYR A 323 18.16 -8.84 -13.61
CA TYR A 323 18.17 -8.57 -15.05
C TYR A 323 19.43 -9.05 -15.78
N GLY A 324 20.50 -9.39 -15.05
CA GLY A 324 21.79 -9.80 -15.63
C GLY A 324 22.36 -8.72 -16.56
N LYS A 325 22.70 -9.09 -17.78
CA LYS A 325 23.26 -8.16 -18.79
C LYS A 325 22.34 -6.98 -19.16
N TYR A 326 21.06 -7.04 -18.80
CA TYR A 326 20.08 -5.99 -19.07
C TYR A 326 19.89 -5.03 -17.88
N ALA A 327 20.71 -5.11 -16.83
CA ALA A 327 20.56 -4.33 -15.60
C ALA A 327 20.43 -2.80 -15.81
N ASN A 328 21.06 -2.28 -16.87
CA ASN A 328 21.04 -0.85 -17.20
C ASN A 328 20.13 -0.52 -18.41
N HIS A 329 19.25 -1.43 -18.81
CA HIS A 329 18.40 -1.19 -19.98
C HIS A 329 17.32 -0.14 -19.65
N PRO A 330 17.15 0.94 -20.48
CA PRO A 330 16.33 2.11 -20.14
C PRO A 330 14.82 1.82 -20.01
N LEU A 331 14.32 0.74 -20.61
CA LEU A 331 12.92 0.33 -20.49
C LEU A 331 12.63 -0.50 -19.22
N LEU A 332 13.65 -0.95 -18.49
CA LEU A 332 13.44 -1.72 -17.28
C LEU A 332 13.32 -0.80 -16.05
N PRO A 333 12.31 -1.01 -15.21
CA PRO A 333 12.21 -0.31 -13.93
C PRO A 333 13.30 -0.80 -12.98
N PRO A 334 13.59 -0.07 -11.90
CA PRO A 334 14.40 -0.60 -10.80
C PRO A 334 13.86 -1.94 -10.32
N ALA A 335 14.75 -2.94 -10.20
CA ALA A 335 14.35 -4.31 -9.94
C ALA A 335 13.75 -4.49 -8.55
N GLU A 336 12.70 -5.29 -8.50
CA GLU A 336 12.05 -5.75 -7.27
C GLU A 336 12.40 -7.22 -7.02
N TYR A 337 12.25 -7.65 -5.75
CA TYR A 337 12.37 -9.06 -5.41
C TYR A 337 11.38 -9.47 -4.32
N ALA A 338 11.09 -10.76 -4.29
CA ALA A 338 10.44 -11.43 -3.20
C ALA A 338 11.20 -12.72 -2.90
N VAL A 339 11.60 -12.91 -1.65
CA VAL A 339 12.26 -14.13 -1.17
C VAL A 339 11.45 -14.76 -0.04
N ARG A 340 11.53 -16.09 0.06
CA ARG A 340 10.83 -16.85 1.09
C ARG A 340 11.66 -18.04 1.52
N PHE A 341 11.66 -18.28 2.83
CA PHE A 341 12.23 -19.44 3.49
C PHE A 341 11.15 -20.14 4.31
N ASN A 342 10.97 -21.43 4.09
CA ASN A 342 10.15 -22.31 4.92
C ASN A 342 11.05 -23.39 5.51
N HIS A 343 10.80 -23.74 6.77
CA HIS A 343 11.57 -24.74 7.50
C HIS A 343 10.64 -25.51 8.43
N ASP A 344 10.97 -26.76 8.73
CA ASP A 344 10.08 -27.64 9.51
C ASP A 344 10.00 -27.24 11.00
N THR A 345 11.07 -26.67 11.54
CA THR A 345 11.19 -26.35 12.98
C THR A 345 11.43 -24.87 13.28
N LEU A 346 11.79 -24.06 12.28
CA LEU A 346 11.98 -22.62 12.44
C LEU A 346 10.82 -21.86 11.80
N PRO A 347 10.50 -20.65 12.30
CA PRO A 347 9.51 -19.80 11.69
C PRO A 347 9.81 -19.53 10.21
N SER A 348 8.77 -19.46 9.39
CA SER A 348 8.90 -19.00 8.00
C SER A 348 9.42 -17.56 7.96
N VAL A 349 10.39 -17.30 7.07
CA VAL A 349 10.95 -15.96 6.84
C VAL A 349 10.64 -15.54 5.42
N PHE A 350 10.30 -14.27 5.24
CA PHE A 350 10.01 -13.71 3.92
C PHE A 350 10.37 -12.24 3.82
N SER A 351 10.58 -11.78 2.58
CA SER A 351 10.68 -10.35 2.32
C SER A 351 9.28 -9.71 2.32
N PHE A 352 9.17 -8.55 2.97
CA PHE A 352 7.94 -7.78 3.03
C PHE A 352 8.20 -6.34 2.61
N CYS A 353 7.24 -5.73 1.91
CA CYS A 353 7.28 -4.34 1.49
C CYS A 353 8.65 -3.88 0.93
N MET A 354 9.17 -4.60 -0.07
CA MET A 354 10.40 -4.21 -0.77
C MET A 354 10.17 -2.89 -1.50
N CYS A 355 11.07 -1.93 -1.29
CA CYS A 355 11.05 -0.57 -1.83
C CYS A 355 12.27 -0.34 -2.72
N PRO A 356 12.14 -0.48 -4.06
CA PRO A 356 13.24 -0.19 -4.98
C PRO A 356 13.62 1.29 -4.94
N GLY A 357 14.92 1.58 -5.04
CA GLY A 357 15.42 2.96 -5.04
C GLY A 357 14.90 3.80 -3.88
N GLY A 358 14.74 3.19 -2.71
CA GLY A 358 14.07 3.77 -1.57
C GLY A 358 14.97 4.12 -0.40
N HIS A 359 14.34 4.49 0.70
CA HIS A 359 14.97 4.87 1.96
C HIS A 359 14.34 4.13 3.12
N VAL A 360 15.15 3.83 4.15
CA VAL A 360 14.63 3.38 5.44
C VAL A 360 14.25 4.60 6.28
N VAL A 361 13.10 4.53 6.93
CA VAL A 361 12.51 5.65 7.66
C VAL A 361 12.11 5.26 9.07
N PRO A 362 12.14 6.21 10.04
CA PRO A 362 11.61 5.99 11.39
C PRO A 362 10.09 5.83 11.34
N SER A 363 9.56 4.79 11.99
CA SER A 363 8.10 4.52 12.04
C SER A 363 7.59 4.32 13.47
N HIS A 364 8.35 4.78 14.46
CA HIS A 364 7.93 4.74 15.85
C HIS A 364 6.96 5.89 16.18
N THR A 365 6.08 5.64 17.14
CA THR A 365 5.05 6.59 17.60
C THR A 365 5.30 7.14 19.00
N THR A 366 6.32 6.61 19.71
CA THR A 366 6.74 7.05 21.03
C THR A 366 8.25 7.22 21.10
N GLU A 367 8.75 8.12 21.94
CA GLU A 367 10.19 8.41 22.05
C GLU A 367 11.02 7.23 22.55
N ASN A 368 10.41 6.37 23.38
CA ASN A 368 11.07 5.20 23.95
C ASN A 368 10.92 3.92 23.13
N SER A 369 10.49 4.02 21.89
CA SER A 369 10.41 2.91 20.93
C SER A 369 11.29 3.15 19.71
N ARG A 370 11.70 2.06 19.02
CA ARG A 370 12.43 2.13 17.73
C ARG A 370 11.82 1.14 16.78
N VAL A 371 11.30 1.69 15.71
CA VAL A 371 10.70 0.95 14.59
C VAL A 371 11.16 1.59 13.29
N VAL A 372 11.48 0.77 12.31
CA VAL A 372 11.84 1.22 10.97
C VAL A 372 10.84 0.69 9.94
N ASN A 373 10.67 1.44 8.88
CA ASN A 373 9.92 1.03 7.70
C ASN A 373 10.66 1.53 6.44
N GLY A 374 10.11 1.31 5.26
CA GLY A 374 10.69 1.77 4.01
C GLY A 374 9.72 2.59 3.18
N MET A 375 10.27 3.54 2.43
CA MET A 375 9.51 4.29 1.43
C MET A 375 10.33 4.46 0.16
N SER A 376 9.65 4.75 -0.96
CA SER A 376 10.31 5.19 -2.19
C SER A 376 9.44 6.19 -2.94
N GLY A 377 10.09 7.03 -3.73
CA GLY A 377 9.42 7.97 -4.62
C GLY A 377 8.89 7.29 -5.87
N SER A 378 8.04 7.98 -6.61
CA SER A 378 7.41 7.49 -7.84
C SER A 378 8.42 7.04 -8.92
N LYS A 379 9.59 7.66 -8.96
CA LYS A 379 10.67 7.30 -9.89
C LYS A 379 11.55 6.15 -9.42
N ARG A 380 11.51 5.79 -8.13
CA ARG A 380 12.32 4.73 -7.53
C ARG A 380 13.81 4.79 -7.89
N ASN A 381 14.37 6.02 -7.99
CA ASN A 381 15.70 6.31 -8.52
C ASN A 381 16.78 6.50 -7.45
N GLY A 382 16.53 6.11 -6.22
CA GLY A 382 17.52 6.12 -5.15
C GLY A 382 18.59 5.04 -5.34
N LYS A 383 19.72 5.22 -4.65
CA LYS A 383 20.87 4.33 -4.76
C LYS A 383 20.68 2.95 -4.11
N TYR A 384 19.73 2.83 -3.20
CA TYR A 384 19.50 1.61 -2.42
C TYR A 384 18.11 1.06 -2.64
N ALA A 385 18.02 -0.26 -2.67
CA ALA A 385 16.80 -1.02 -2.49
C ALA A 385 16.69 -1.41 -1.02
N ASN A 386 15.52 -1.37 -0.44
CA ASN A 386 15.32 -1.90 0.90
C ASN A 386 14.08 -2.79 1.01
N ALA A 387 14.13 -3.76 1.90
CA ALA A 387 13.01 -4.65 2.19
C ALA A 387 13.01 -5.05 3.66
N ALA A 388 11.86 -5.27 4.25
CA ALA A 388 11.80 -6.00 5.51
C ALA A 388 12.11 -7.48 5.27
N LEU A 389 12.97 -8.07 6.09
CA LEU A 389 13.12 -9.51 6.24
C LEU A 389 12.52 -9.87 7.59
N VAL A 390 11.39 -10.56 7.58
CA VAL A 390 10.59 -10.81 8.76
C VAL A 390 10.31 -12.28 8.96
N ALA A 391 10.40 -12.73 10.21
CA ALA A 391 10.08 -14.07 10.66
C ALA A 391 8.70 -14.08 11.32
N GLN A 392 7.89 -15.08 11.02
CA GLN A 392 6.57 -15.27 11.62
C GLN A 392 6.66 -15.54 13.11
N ILE A 393 5.63 -15.09 13.83
CA ILE A 393 5.40 -15.37 15.23
C ILE A 393 3.91 -15.54 15.46
N GLY A 394 3.52 -16.68 15.98
CA GLY A 394 2.12 -17.01 16.23
C GLY A 394 1.61 -16.47 17.57
N PRO A 395 0.28 -16.44 17.76
CA PRO A 395 -0.36 -15.97 19.00
C PRO A 395 0.05 -16.79 20.24
N GLU A 396 0.52 -18.01 20.07
CA GLU A 396 1.03 -18.87 21.14
C GLU A 396 2.30 -18.31 21.83
N ALA A 397 3.00 -17.37 21.19
CA ALA A 397 4.14 -16.67 21.77
C ALA A 397 3.75 -15.48 22.66
N PHE A 398 2.47 -15.13 22.68
CA PHE A 398 1.91 -14.04 23.48
C PHE A 398 1.13 -14.63 24.67
N ASP A 399 0.76 -13.76 25.62
CA ASP A 399 -0.25 -14.14 26.58
C ASP A 399 -1.63 -14.30 25.87
N LYS A 400 -2.56 -15.03 26.49
CA LYS A 400 -3.89 -15.32 25.89
C LYS A 400 -4.82 -14.09 25.81
N ASP A 401 -4.40 -12.97 26.33
CA ASP A 401 -5.14 -11.71 26.26
C ASP A 401 -5.13 -11.17 24.81
N PRO A 402 -6.25 -10.69 24.28
CA PRO A 402 -6.31 -10.11 22.93
C PRO A 402 -5.25 -9.05 22.64
N LEU A 403 -4.83 -8.27 23.64
CA LEU A 403 -3.77 -7.26 23.55
C LEU A 403 -2.35 -7.83 23.72
N GLY A 404 -2.19 -9.15 23.88
CA GLY A 404 -0.89 -9.81 24.12
C GLY A 404 0.13 -9.50 23.03
N GLY A 405 -0.29 -9.56 21.75
CA GLY A 405 0.55 -9.20 20.61
C GLY A 405 1.00 -7.74 20.63
N LEU A 406 0.12 -6.82 21.00
CA LEU A 406 0.43 -5.40 21.14
C LEU A 406 1.49 -5.16 22.23
N ARG A 407 1.29 -5.76 23.41
CA ARG A 407 2.27 -5.68 24.51
C ARG A 407 3.62 -6.29 24.13
N PHE A 408 3.62 -7.39 23.38
CA PHE A 408 4.84 -8.02 22.89
C PHE A 408 5.61 -7.08 21.95
N ILE A 409 4.95 -6.49 20.95
CA ILE A 409 5.56 -5.53 20.01
C ILE A 409 6.13 -4.34 20.79
N ARG A 410 5.36 -3.74 21.68
CA ARG A 410 5.79 -2.59 22.51
C ARG A 410 7.07 -2.90 23.31
N LYS A 411 7.14 -4.08 23.95
CA LYS A 411 8.36 -4.52 24.68
C LYS A 411 9.57 -4.69 23.75
N LEU A 412 9.34 -5.22 22.55
CA LEU A 412 10.40 -5.41 21.57
C LEU A 412 10.93 -4.07 21.03
N GLU A 413 10.04 -3.14 20.70
CA GLU A 413 10.36 -1.78 20.24
C GLU A 413 11.13 -0.98 21.31
N GLN A 414 10.74 -1.11 22.58
CA GLN A 414 11.46 -0.53 23.71
C GLN A 414 12.83 -1.19 23.93
N ARG A 415 12.96 -2.51 23.71
CA ARG A 415 14.25 -3.18 23.73
C ARG A 415 15.17 -2.59 22.69
N ALA A 416 14.70 -2.43 21.45
CA ALA A 416 15.48 -1.81 20.38
C ALA A 416 15.92 -0.38 20.72
N ALA A 417 15.04 0.42 21.33
CA ALA A 417 15.36 1.77 21.77
C ALA A 417 16.49 1.83 22.83
N ARG A 418 16.58 0.84 23.72
CA ARG A 418 17.65 0.77 24.73
C ARG A 418 19.04 0.47 24.16
N HIS A 419 19.12 -0.03 22.91
CA HIS A 419 20.38 -0.36 22.24
C HIS A 419 20.92 0.76 21.35
N CYS A 420 20.32 1.94 21.36
CA CYS A 420 20.77 3.07 20.56
C CYS A 420 20.43 4.42 21.22
N PRO A 421 21.15 5.50 20.90
CA PRO A 421 20.77 6.84 21.31
C PRO A 421 19.38 7.25 20.81
N PRO A 422 18.74 8.26 21.39
CA PRO A 422 17.49 8.80 20.91
C PRO A 422 17.50 9.06 19.41
N ALA A 423 16.42 8.68 18.73
CA ALA A 423 16.20 8.74 17.29
C ALA A 423 17.08 7.82 16.40
N PHE A 424 18.24 7.37 16.87
CA PHE A 424 19.06 6.41 16.12
C PHE A 424 18.36 5.05 16.03
N ALA A 425 18.66 4.29 14.96
CA ALA A 425 18.24 2.91 14.84
C ALA A 425 19.42 1.95 15.07
N PRO A 426 19.22 0.80 15.76
CA PRO A 426 20.25 -0.21 15.88
C PRO A 426 20.52 -0.84 14.51
N ALA A 427 21.81 -0.97 14.14
CA ALA A 427 22.17 -1.47 12.82
C ALA A 427 23.50 -2.25 12.84
N GLN A 428 23.63 -3.17 11.88
CA GLN A 428 24.86 -3.90 11.60
C GLN A 428 24.96 -4.30 10.14
N SER A 429 26.17 -4.61 9.66
CA SER A 429 26.31 -5.21 8.33
C SER A 429 25.70 -6.61 8.29
N MET A 430 25.30 -7.07 7.11
CA MET A 430 24.83 -8.44 6.91
C MET A 430 25.92 -9.46 7.31
N MET A 431 27.19 -9.14 7.10
CA MET A 431 28.31 -10.01 7.46
C MET A 431 28.48 -10.12 8.97
N ASP A 432 28.33 -9.02 9.72
CA ASP A 432 28.36 -9.05 11.19
C ASP A 432 27.18 -9.83 11.77
N PHE A 433 26.00 -9.70 11.16
CA PHE A 433 24.82 -10.49 11.54
C PHE A 433 25.07 -11.99 11.36
N LEU A 434 25.63 -12.40 10.21
CA LEU A 434 26.01 -13.80 9.97
C LEU A 434 27.10 -14.29 10.93
N ALA A 435 28.03 -13.42 11.32
CA ALA A 435 29.06 -13.74 12.30
C ALA A 435 28.58 -13.67 13.76
N LYS A 436 27.33 -13.26 14.01
CA LYS A 436 26.71 -13.02 15.34
C LYS A 436 27.56 -12.07 16.20
N LYS A 437 28.15 -11.04 15.57
CA LYS A 437 29.09 -10.10 16.23
C LYS A 437 28.47 -8.71 16.35
N THR A 438 28.76 -8.02 17.43
CA THR A 438 28.51 -6.58 17.53
C THR A 438 29.49 -5.84 16.62
N PRO A 439 29.03 -4.98 15.71
CA PRO A 439 29.91 -4.25 14.80
C PRO A 439 30.72 -3.20 15.54
N ALA A 440 31.97 -2.96 15.08
CA ALA A 440 32.85 -1.93 15.65
C ALA A 440 32.35 -0.50 15.36
N SER A 441 31.60 -0.31 14.27
CA SER A 441 31.01 0.98 13.87
C SER A 441 29.68 0.77 13.16
N ALA A 442 28.83 1.79 13.18
CA ALA A 442 27.57 1.75 12.46
C ALA A 442 27.78 1.74 10.94
N PRO A 443 27.06 0.92 10.19
CA PRO A 443 27.09 0.96 8.74
C PRO A 443 26.48 2.26 8.19
N LYS A 444 26.90 2.67 7.01
CA LYS A 444 26.24 3.76 6.27
C LYS A 444 24.93 3.25 5.69
N THR A 445 23.84 3.92 6.00
CA THR A 445 22.48 3.57 5.58
C THR A 445 21.72 4.78 5.08
N THR A 446 20.53 4.58 4.54
CA THR A 446 19.62 5.68 4.16
C THR A 446 18.77 6.19 5.33
N TYR A 447 18.87 5.61 6.50
CA TYR A 447 18.12 6.03 7.69
C TYR A 447 18.62 7.40 8.17
N ALA A 448 17.84 8.45 7.85
CA ALA A 448 18.29 9.83 8.01
C ALA A 448 18.63 10.24 9.45
N PRO A 449 17.91 9.79 10.51
CA PRO A 449 18.29 10.15 11.88
C PRO A 449 19.64 9.59 12.33
N GLY A 450 20.18 8.59 11.62
CA GLY A 450 21.44 7.94 11.93
C GLY A 450 21.27 6.55 12.55
N THR A 451 22.32 5.73 12.44
CA THR A 451 22.35 4.37 12.97
C THR A 451 23.37 4.22 14.07
N HIS A 452 23.14 3.28 14.98
CA HIS A 452 24.04 2.92 16.07
C HIS A 452 24.45 1.45 15.93
N PRO A 453 25.75 1.12 16.12
CA PRO A 453 26.23 -0.26 16.03
C PRO A 453 25.58 -1.11 17.12
N ALA A 454 24.91 -2.18 16.74
CA ALA A 454 24.24 -3.07 17.68
C ALA A 454 24.16 -4.50 17.12
N ASN A 455 24.23 -5.49 18.00
CA ASN A 455 24.00 -6.88 17.65
C ASN A 455 22.48 -7.17 17.62
N LEU A 456 21.91 -7.28 16.44
CA LEU A 456 20.46 -7.50 16.27
C LEU A 456 19.98 -8.87 16.80
N HIS A 457 20.88 -9.85 16.99
CA HIS A 457 20.56 -11.11 17.69
C HIS A 457 20.22 -10.91 19.18
N GLU A 458 20.73 -9.84 19.81
CA GLU A 458 20.41 -9.51 21.21
C GLU A 458 19.10 -8.75 21.35
N ILE A 459 18.65 -8.10 20.28
CA ILE A 459 17.41 -7.31 20.24
C ILE A 459 16.22 -8.19 19.85
N LEU A 460 16.35 -8.97 18.78
CA LEU A 460 15.28 -9.84 18.30
C LEU A 460 15.04 -11.03 19.25
N PRO A 461 13.82 -11.60 19.30
CA PRO A 461 13.62 -12.86 19.98
C PRO A 461 14.48 -13.96 19.34
N LYS A 462 15.04 -14.83 20.18
CA LYS A 462 16.06 -15.82 19.79
C LYS A 462 15.64 -16.68 18.58
N THR A 463 14.41 -17.17 18.58
CA THR A 463 13.90 -18.03 17.51
C THR A 463 13.79 -17.29 16.17
N GLN A 464 13.33 -16.03 16.19
CA GLN A 464 13.20 -15.20 14.99
C GLN A 464 14.58 -14.78 14.46
N ALA A 465 15.53 -14.47 15.34
CA ALA A 465 16.91 -14.16 14.97
C ALA A 465 17.59 -15.37 14.31
N GLU A 466 17.39 -16.57 14.83
CA GLU A 466 17.92 -17.83 14.27
C GLU A 466 17.27 -18.15 12.92
N ALA A 467 15.97 -17.97 12.79
CA ALA A 467 15.25 -18.16 11.52
C ALA A 467 15.76 -17.20 10.43
N LEU A 468 15.93 -15.91 10.76
CA LEU A 468 16.50 -14.93 9.85
C LEU A 468 17.93 -15.30 9.43
N HIS A 469 18.78 -15.69 10.40
CA HIS A 469 20.15 -16.11 10.12
C HIS A 469 20.20 -17.29 9.15
N THR A 470 19.39 -18.32 9.40
CA THR A 470 19.32 -19.54 8.58
C THR A 470 18.73 -19.25 7.18
N ALA A 471 17.76 -18.37 7.10
CA ALA A 471 17.09 -17.99 5.85
C ALA A 471 18.04 -17.34 4.83
N LEU A 472 19.07 -16.61 5.26
CA LEU A 472 19.98 -15.89 4.37
C LEU A 472 20.66 -16.80 3.34
N ALA A 473 21.10 -17.99 3.74
CA ALA A 473 21.69 -18.95 2.82
C ALA A 473 20.68 -19.43 1.73
N THR A 474 19.40 -19.52 2.07
CA THR A 474 18.35 -19.83 1.10
C THR A 474 18.07 -18.66 0.18
N PHE A 475 18.07 -17.43 0.70
CA PHE A 475 17.90 -16.23 -0.11
C PHE A 475 19.05 -16.04 -1.10
N ASP A 476 20.28 -16.33 -0.71
CA ASP A 476 21.42 -16.29 -1.61
C ASP A 476 21.34 -17.34 -2.73
N ARG A 477 20.80 -18.54 -2.44
CA ARG A 477 20.51 -19.55 -3.50
C ARG A 477 19.40 -19.10 -4.45
N GLN A 478 18.38 -18.39 -3.96
CA GLN A 478 17.29 -17.84 -4.77
C GLN A 478 17.74 -16.64 -5.61
N MET A 479 18.62 -15.84 -5.04
CA MET A 479 19.12 -14.58 -5.60
C MET A 479 20.66 -14.51 -5.42
N HIS A 480 21.37 -15.16 -6.28
CA HIS A 480 22.83 -15.31 -6.17
C HIS A 480 23.56 -13.96 -6.02
N GLY A 481 24.25 -13.75 -4.91
CA GLY A 481 24.85 -12.48 -4.52
C GLY A 481 24.00 -11.66 -3.54
N PHE A 482 22.90 -12.21 -3.01
CA PHE A 482 22.10 -11.56 -1.97
C PHE A 482 22.92 -11.32 -0.70
N ILE A 483 23.75 -12.30 -0.31
CA ILE A 483 24.71 -12.13 0.77
C ILE A 483 25.90 -11.34 0.24
N THR A 484 26.07 -10.12 0.76
CA THR A 484 27.13 -9.22 0.33
C THR A 484 27.62 -8.34 1.50
N ARG A 485 28.86 -7.86 1.39
CA ARG A 485 29.44 -6.88 2.33
C ARG A 485 28.79 -5.50 2.24
N GLU A 486 28.08 -5.22 1.16
CA GLU A 486 27.42 -3.94 0.92
C GLU A 486 25.98 -3.90 1.48
N ALA A 487 25.47 -5.03 1.96
CA ALA A 487 24.15 -5.10 2.57
C ALA A 487 24.21 -4.80 4.07
N ASN A 488 23.23 -4.01 4.53
CA ASN A 488 23.10 -3.59 5.91
C ASN A 488 21.73 -3.97 6.47
N PHE A 489 21.70 -4.32 7.75
CA PHE A 489 20.49 -4.52 8.53
C PHE A 489 20.25 -3.36 9.48
N ILE A 490 19.02 -2.87 9.51
CA ILE A 490 18.55 -1.80 10.36
C ILE A 490 17.35 -2.34 11.15
N GLY A 491 17.40 -2.23 12.46
CA GLY A 491 16.38 -2.77 13.35
C GLY A 491 15.44 -1.71 13.90
N ILE A 492 14.26 -2.09 14.24
CA ILE A 492 13.55 -3.34 13.94
C ILE A 492 12.33 -3.06 13.08
N GLU A 493 11.92 -4.01 12.29
CA GLU A 493 10.61 -4.00 11.63
C GLU A 493 9.65 -4.86 12.47
N SER A 494 8.63 -4.25 13.07
CA SER A 494 7.71 -4.90 14.01
C SER A 494 6.24 -4.69 13.65
N ARG A 495 5.94 -3.73 12.77
CA ARG A 495 4.57 -3.30 12.44
C ARG A 495 4.21 -3.67 11.00
N THR A 496 4.34 -4.95 10.65
CA THR A 496 3.98 -5.47 9.33
C THR A 496 2.46 -5.61 9.12
N SER A 497 1.70 -5.72 10.20
CA SER A 497 0.24 -5.77 10.22
C SER A 497 -0.28 -5.51 11.63
N SER A 498 -1.60 -5.27 11.77
CA SER A 498 -2.23 -5.18 13.10
C SER A 498 -2.01 -6.47 13.90
N PRO A 499 -1.60 -6.38 15.17
CA PRO A 499 -1.48 -7.54 16.06
C PRO A 499 -2.82 -8.08 16.57
N ILE A 500 -3.90 -7.37 16.27
CA ILE A 500 -5.24 -7.58 16.79
C ILE A 500 -6.22 -7.70 15.63
N ARG A 501 -7.24 -8.52 15.82
CA ARG A 501 -8.47 -8.49 15.05
C ARG A 501 -9.60 -8.04 15.96
N ILE A 502 -10.30 -6.97 15.58
CA ILE A 502 -11.58 -6.61 16.18
C ILE A 502 -12.64 -7.44 15.49
N VAL A 503 -13.24 -8.40 16.20
CA VAL A 503 -14.18 -9.34 15.59
C VAL A 503 -15.43 -8.61 15.15
N ARG A 504 -15.87 -8.86 13.92
CA ARG A 504 -17.07 -8.25 13.32
C ARG A 504 -17.92 -9.30 12.62
N ASP A 505 -19.21 -9.02 12.48
CA ASP A 505 -20.15 -9.84 11.74
C ASP A 505 -20.06 -9.61 10.21
N GLU A 506 -20.93 -10.28 9.45
CA GLU A 506 -21.02 -10.17 8.00
C GLU A 506 -21.49 -8.78 7.50
N HIS A 507 -22.11 -7.99 8.37
CA HIS A 507 -22.53 -6.62 8.16
C HIS A 507 -21.50 -5.59 8.62
N PHE A 508 -20.25 -5.99 8.82
CA PHE A 508 -19.13 -5.18 9.29
C PHE A 508 -19.30 -4.60 10.70
N ARG A 509 -20.32 -4.97 11.48
CA ARG A 509 -20.54 -4.48 12.85
C ARG A 509 -19.61 -5.22 13.82
N ALA A 510 -19.03 -4.53 14.77
CA ALA A 510 -18.31 -5.16 15.87
C ALA A 510 -19.23 -6.19 16.56
N LEU A 511 -18.72 -7.38 16.84
CA LEU A 511 -19.53 -8.48 17.34
C LEU A 511 -20.20 -8.12 18.68
N GLY A 512 -21.53 -8.19 18.71
CA GLY A 512 -22.33 -7.81 19.88
C GLY A 512 -22.44 -6.29 20.13
N MET A 513 -22.09 -5.44 19.16
CA MET A 513 -22.10 -3.98 19.29
C MET A 513 -22.74 -3.34 18.05
N GLU A 514 -23.94 -2.82 18.19
CA GLU A 514 -24.60 -2.04 17.13
C GLU A 514 -23.93 -0.66 16.97
N GLY A 515 -23.95 -0.12 15.76
CA GLY A 515 -23.48 1.25 15.49
C GLY A 515 -21.96 1.40 15.47
N LEU A 516 -21.15 0.33 15.64
CA LEU A 516 -19.70 0.35 15.62
C LEU A 516 -19.18 -0.58 14.52
N TYR A 517 -18.39 -0.01 13.57
CA TYR A 517 -17.94 -0.70 12.35
C TYR A 517 -16.41 -0.70 12.27
N PRO A 518 -15.72 -1.75 12.72
CA PRO A 518 -14.26 -1.88 12.58
C PRO A 518 -13.88 -2.13 11.11
N ILE A 519 -13.03 -1.26 10.55
CA ILE A 519 -12.62 -1.33 9.15
C ILE A 519 -11.10 -1.19 8.96
N GLY A 520 -10.62 -1.69 7.85
CA GLY A 520 -9.24 -1.54 7.41
C GLY A 520 -8.23 -2.37 8.18
N GLU A 521 -7.00 -1.88 8.23
CA GLU A 521 -5.87 -2.59 8.81
C GLU A 521 -5.94 -2.69 10.33
N GLY A 522 -6.42 -1.63 11.00
CA GLY A 522 -6.60 -1.63 12.45
C GLY A 522 -7.58 -2.71 12.92
N ALA A 523 -8.65 -2.89 12.18
CA ALA A 523 -9.61 -3.97 12.44
C ALA A 523 -9.06 -5.38 12.17
N GLY A 524 -7.91 -5.51 11.50
CA GLY A 524 -7.25 -6.78 11.24
C GLY A 524 -7.72 -7.54 10.00
N TYR A 525 -8.50 -6.92 9.11
CA TYR A 525 -9.06 -7.54 7.90
C TYR A 525 -8.38 -7.14 6.61
N ALA A 526 -7.66 -6.02 6.60
CA ALA A 526 -6.94 -5.51 5.45
C ALA A 526 -5.48 -5.22 5.80
N GLY A 527 -4.65 -5.05 4.78
CA GLY A 527 -3.24 -4.65 4.94
C GLY A 527 -2.73 -4.10 3.62
N GLY A 528 -2.61 -2.78 3.51
CA GLY A 528 -2.23 -2.07 2.31
C GLY A 528 -3.35 -1.18 1.76
N ILE A 529 -2.97 -0.22 0.91
CA ILE A 529 -3.83 0.89 0.48
C ILE A 529 -5.14 0.39 -0.16
N THR A 530 -5.05 -0.45 -1.19
CA THR A 530 -6.22 -0.90 -1.96
C THR A 530 -7.16 -1.79 -1.15
N SER A 531 -6.62 -2.71 -0.33
CA SER A 531 -7.47 -3.58 0.49
C SER A 531 -8.17 -2.81 1.61
N CYS A 532 -7.51 -1.80 2.20
CA CYS A 532 -8.13 -0.92 3.18
C CYS A 532 -9.23 -0.05 2.53
N ALA A 533 -8.98 0.50 1.34
CA ALA A 533 -9.97 1.26 0.58
C ALA A 533 -11.21 0.41 0.27
N LEU A 534 -11.02 -0.83 -0.18
CA LEU A 534 -12.10 -1.79 -0.42
C LEU A 534 -12.91 -2.09 0.84
N ASP A 535 -12.24 -2.34 1.95
CA ASP A 535 -12.89 -2.69 3.21
C ASP A 535 -13.75 -1.53 3.73
N GLY A 536 -13.23 -0.29 3.67
CA GLY A 536 -13.97 0.91 4.02
C GLY A 536 -15.17 1.16 3.10
N MET A 537 -15.00 0.96 1.79
CA MET A 537 -16.07 1.11 0.80
C MET A 537 -17.19 0.08 1.02
N HIS A 538 -16.85 -1.20 1.28
CA HIS A 538 -17.85 -2.24 1.52
C HIS A 538 -18.66 -1.97 2.80
N ALA A 539 -17.99 -1.60 3.91
CA ALA A 539 -18.69 -1.24 5.15
C ALA A 539 -19.59 -0.01 4.97
N ALA A 540 -19.14 0.98 4.19
CA ALA A 540 -19.94 2.16 3.88
C ALA A 540 -21.17 1.83 3.04
N LEU A 541 -21.06 0.92 2.07
CA LEU A 541 -22.20 0.41 1.29
C LEU A 541 -23.22 -0.28 2.20
N GLU A 542 -22.76 -1.14 3.12
CA GLU A 542 -23.63 -1.83 4.09
C GLU A 542 -24.42 -0.85 4.97
N ILE A 543 -23.80 0.25 5.38
CA ILE A 543 -24.46 1.29 6.18
C ILE A 543 -25.44 2.09 5.33
N ALA A 544 -25.13 2.33 4.06
CA ALA A 544 -25.93 3.14 3.15
C ALA A 544 -27.20 2.42 2.68
N TYR A 545 -27.19 1.10 2.58
CA TYR A 545 -28.37 0.27 2.26
C TYR A 545 -29.22 0.00 3.51
#